data_f191ebf08e1e8a97306a717074124737
#
_entry.id   f191ebf08e1e8a97306a717074124737
#
_cell.length_a   1.000
_cell.length_b   1.000
_cell.length_c   1.000
_cell.angle_alpha   90.00
_cell.angle_beta   90.00
_cell.angle_gamma   90.00
#
_symmetry.space_group_name_H-M   'P 1'
#
loop_
_entity.id
_entity.type
_entity.pdbx_description
1 polymer ?
#
loop_
_entity_poly.entity_id
_entity_poly.type
_entity_poly.pdbx_seq_one_letter_code
_entity_poly.pdbx_strand_id
1 'polypeptide(L)'
;PYTTLFRSCPSQTDWLVSSVEGRVRGDYYSVREMFFMLTYTGVFCAVSLIIDRAARHGAQQTGFLAVGVLETMLLAASLTVLLRLPAPERPEKEEPAPAVAALLEPLRNRRFRRVMLTNMVWSLSGMFIGGFAAVYQIQVLELTFFEIMVWVTAGNLCRSLCTPLMARLAARFGWKNVTALTIAMMACVAALWAAATRQNAAYLFPVLSILGAVPYAGMGVGFLKMQVATSPSATRSMYFSVNSLFNGASALLGSVLCSALIGVLEAYPPHA
;
A
#
# COMPACT_ATOMS: atom_id res chain seq x y z
N PRO A 1 23.28 -10.38 -14.07
CA PRO A 1 22.76 -11.07 -12.87
C PRO A 1 21.99 -10.13 -11.94
N TYR A 2 22.31 -8.82 -11.88
CA TYR A 2 21.63 -7.86 -10.97
C TYR A 2 20.22 -7.44 -11.40
N THR A 3 19.81 -7.75 -12.62
CA THR A 3 18.47 -7.41 -13.16
C THR A 3 17.36 -8.31 -12.65
N THR A 4 17.65 -9.43 -12.03
CA THR A 4 16.64 -10.40 -11.56
C THR A 4 15.97 -10.00 -10.25
N LEU A 5 16.68 -9.32 -9.35
CA LEU A 5 16.16 -8.90 -8.05
C LEU A 5 15.10 -7.79 -8.17
N PHE A 6 15.27 -6.82 -9.10
CA PHE A 6 14.29 -5.78 -9.37
C PHE A 6 13.03 -6.25 -10.13
N ARG A 7 13.06 -7.46 -10.69
CA ARG A 7 11.93 -8.05 -11.40
C ARG A 7 11.00 -8.89 -10.52
N SER A 8 11.37 -9.17 -9.27
CA SER A 8 10.63 -10.12 -8.43
C SER A 8 9.17 -9.73 -8.19
N CYS A 9 8.89 -8.54 -7.69
CA CYS A 9 7.52 -8.10 -7.40
C CYS A 9 6.65 -7.91 -8.66
N PRO A 10 7.10 -7.18 -9.70
CA PRO A 10 6.33 -7.04 -10.93
C PRO A 10 6.13 -8.36 -11.67
N SER A 11 7.14 -9.23 -11.70
CA SER A 11 7.05 -10.56 -12.31
C SER A 11 6.11 -11.49 -11.56
N GLN A 12 6.12 -11.45 -10.23
CA GLN A 12 5.19 -12.21 -9.40
C GLN A 12 3.74 -11.77 -9.63
N THR A 13 3.50 -10.48 -9.75
CA THR A 13 2.17 -9.94 -10.02
C THR A 13 1.70 -10.31 -11.42
N ASP A 14 2.59 -10.24 -12.43
CA ASP A 14 2.28 -10.61 -13.80
C ASP A 14 2.00 -12.12 -13.95
N TRP A 15 2.83 -12.95 -13.32
CA TRP A 15 2.59 -14.40 -13.25
C TRP A 15 1.23 -14.72 -12.61
N LEU A 16 0.91 -14.08 -11.50
CA LEU A 16 -0.37 -14.25 -10.84
C LEU A 16 -1.54 -13.83 -11.73
N VAL A 17 -1.39 -12.70 -12.45
CA VAL A 17 -2.39 -12.22 -13.41
C VAL A 17 -2.59 -13.20 -14.56
N SER A 18 -1.52 -13.80 -15.08
CA SER A 18 -1.58 -14.76 -16.17
C SER A 18 -2.18 -16.12 -15.74
N SER A 19 -1.95 -16.51 -14.48
CA SER A 19 -2.43 -17.79 -13.93
C SER A 19 -3.92 -17.80 -13.58
N VAL A 20 -4.59 -16.64 -13.52
CA VAL A 20 -6.02 -16.55 -13.16
C VAL A 20 -6.85 -16.18 -14.37
N GLU A 21 -7.89 -16.97 -14.64
CA GLU A 21 -8.82 -16.74 -15.73
C GLU A 21 -9.50 -15.36 -15.62
N GLY A 22 -9.62 -14.67 -16.76
CA GLY A 22 -10.07 -13.26 -16.82
C GLY A 22 -11.42 -13.01 -16.15
N ARG A 23 -12.36 -13.98 -16.23
CA ARG A 23 -13.72 -13.87 -15.68
C ARG A 23 -13.75 -13.84 -14.15
N VAL A 24 -12.89 -14.61 -13.47
CA VAL A 24 -12.84 -14.74 -11.99
C VAL A 24 -11.79 -13.84 -11.37
N ARG A 25 -10.97 -13.20 -12.19
CA ARG A 25 -9.80 -12.41 -11.76
C ARG A 25 -10.14 -11.32 -10.74
N GLY A 26 -11.32 -10.69 -10.88
CA GLY A 26 -11.79 -9.64 -9.94
C GLY A 26 -12.00 -10.15 -8.53
N ASP A 27 -12.73 -11.23 -8.42
CA ASP A 27 -13.08 -11.84 -7.13
C ASP A 27 -11.84 -12.43 -6.46
N TYR A 28 -10.99 -13.10 -7.26
CA TYR A 28 -9.72 -13.66 -6.77
C TYR A 28 -8.83 -12.58 -6.13
N TYR A 29 -8.61 -11.43 -6.81
CA TYR A 29 -7.78 -10.37 -6.24
C TYR A 29 -8.37 -9.76 -4.98
N SER A 30 -9.69 -9.66 -4.90
CA SER A 30 -10.36 -9.11 -3.73
C SER A 30 -10.23 -10.04 -2.53
N VAL A 31 -10.41 -11.35 -2.74
CA VAL A 31 -10.22 -12.36 -1.70
C VAL A 31 -8.77 -12.45 -1.27
N ARG A 32 -7.83 -12.44 -2.23
CA ARG A 32 -6.38 -12.40 -1.93
C ARG A 32 -6.01 -11.18 -1.09
N GLU A 33 -6.48 -9.99 -1.46
CA GLU A 33 -6.20 -8.75 -0.72
C GLU A 33 -6.80 -8.81 0.70
N MET A 34 -8.00 -9.38 0.85
CA MET A 34 -8.61 -9.61 2.14
C MET A 34 -7.72 -10.49 3.04
N PHE A 35 -7.28 -11.64 2.54
CA PHE A 35 -6.40 -12.55 3.29
C PHE A 35 -5.05 -11.91 3.59
N PHE A 36 -4.48 -11.17 2.64
CA PHE A 36 -3.24 -10.42 2.84
C PHE A 36 -3.38 -9.41 3.99
N MET A 37 -4.47 -8.64 4.02
CA MET A 37 -4.72 -7.67 5.08
C MET A 37 -4.98 -8.34 6.44
N LEU A 38 -5.69 -9.46 6.48
CA LEU A 38 -5.91 -10.22 7.71
C LEU A 38 -4.59 -10.76 8.28
N THR A 39 -3.75 -11.35 7.41
CA THR A 39 -2.42 -11.85 7.80
C THR A 39 -1.53 -10.72 8.28
N TYR A 40 -1.48 -9.61 7.53
CA TYR A 40 -0.75 -8.40 7.91
C TYR A 40 -1.17 -7.91 9.30
N THR A 41 -2.47 -7.80 9.53
CA THR A 41 -3.03 -7.36 10.83
C THR A 41 -2.66 -8.32 11.95
N GLY A 42 -2.74 -9.63 11.71
CA GLY A 42 -2.36 -10.65 12.70
C GLY A 42 -0.88 -10.57 13.08
N VAL A 43 0.01 -10.46 12.09
CA VAL A 43 1.45 -10.29 12.31
C VAL A 43 1.75 -8.98 13.03
N PHE A 44 1.09 -7.89 12.62
CA PHE A 44 1.25 -6.58 13.24
C PHE A 44 0.85 -6.59 14.73
N CYS A 45 -0.27 -7.23 15.09
CA CYS A 45 -0.68 -7.42 16.47
C CYS A 45 0.32 -8.28 17.26
N ALA A 46 0.81 -9.37 16.67
CA ALA A 46 1.78 -10.24 17.33
C ALA A 46 3.10 -9.50 17.62
N VAL A 47 3.62 -8.76 16.65
CA VAL A 47 4.83 -7.93 16.82
C VAL A 47 4.63 -6.88 17.91
N SER A 48 3.49 -6.20 17.90
CA SER A 48 3.16 -5.17 18.90
C SER A 48 3.11 -5.75 20.31
N LEU A 49 2.49 -6.91 20.48
CA LEU A 49 2.43 -7.61 21.77
C LEU A 49 3.81 -8.05 22.28
N ILE A 50 4.68 -8.52 21.37
CA ILE A 50 6.06 -8.91 21.71
C ILE A 50 6.83 -7.69 22.22
N ILE A 51 6.77 -6.57 21.48
CA ILE A 51 7.49 -5.34 21.85
C ILE A 51 6.97 -4.76 23.16
N ASP A 52 5.64 -4.68 23.33
CA ASP A 52 5.02 -4.14 24.54
C ASP A 52 5.36 -4.99 25.78
N ARG A 53 5.33 -6.33 25.64
CA ARG A 53 5.71 -7.24 26.73
C ARG A 53 7.20 -7.12 27.09
N ALA A 54 8.06 -6.99 26.08
CA ALA A 54 9.49 -6.78 26.31
C ALA A 54 9.78 -5.43 26.98
N ALA A 55 9.08 -4.39 26.58
CA ALA A 55 9.20 -3.05 27.17
C ALA A 55 8.80 -3.05 28.66
N ARG A 56 7.70 -3.73 29.02
CA ARG A 56 7.25 -3.85 30.42
C ARG A 56 8.24 -4.57 31.32
N HIS A 57 9.06 -5.45 30.78
CA HIS A 57 10.10 -6.17 31.50
C HIS A 57 11.48 -5.51 31.40
N GLY A 58 11.61 -4.31 30.83
CA GLY A 58 12.88 -3.61 30.65
C GLY A 58 13.82 -4.29 29.64
N ALA A 59 13.32 -5.27 28.85
CA ALA A 59 14.09 -6.12 27.95
C ALA A 59 13.86 -5.74 26.48
N GLN A 60 13.89 -4.45 26.14
CA GLN A 60 13.58 -3.94 24.78
C GLN A 60 14.45 -4.59 23.70
N GLN A 61 15.76 -4.76 23.95
CA GLN A 61 16.65 -5.43 22.99
C GLN A 61 16.19 -6.87 22.67
N THR A 62 15.79 -7.62 23.70
CA THR A 62 15.27 -8.97 23.52
C THR A 62 13.98 -8.99 22.72
N GLY A 63 13.11 -7.98 22.90
CA GLY A 63 11.91 -7.79 22.08
C GLY A 63 12.23 -7.58 20.59
N PHE A 64 13.16 -6.72 20.29
CA PHE A 64 13.60 -6.48 18.90
C PHE A 64 14.26 -7.72 18.27
N LEU A 65 15.08 -8.45 19.03
CA LEU A 65 15.65 -9.73 18.57
C LEU A 65 14.57 -10.77 18.28
N ALA A 66 13.58 -10.91 19.15
CA ALA A 66 12.46 -11.83 18.94
C ALA A 66 11.66 -11.49 17.67
N VAL A 67 11.41 -10.22 17.41
CA VAL A 67 10.77 -9.74 16.17
C VAL A 67 11.64 -10.04 14.96
N GLY A 68 12.95 -9.79 15.01
CA GLY A 68 13.88 -10.12 13.93
C GLY A 68 13.94 -11.61 13.61
N VAL A 69 13.90 -12.46 14.63
CA VAL A 69 13.82 -13.94 14.46
C VAL A 69 12.50 -14.32 13.80
N LEU A 70 11.38 -13.77 14.26
CA LEU A 70 10.06 -14.02 13.67
C LEU A 70 10.03 -13.60 12.19
N GLU A 71 10.53 -12.42 11.86
CA GLU A 71 10.62 -11.93 10.49
C GLU A 71 11.46 -12.87 9.62
N THR A 72 12.63 -13.30 10.12
CA THR A 72 13.51 -14.23 9.41
C THR A 72 12.83 -15.57 9.15
N MET A 73 12.09 -16.10 10.12
CA MET A 73 11.32 -17.33 9.97
C MET A 73 10.21 -17.19 8.91
N LEU A 74 9.49 -16.07 8.92
CA LEU A 74 8.43 -15.79 7.93
C LEU A 74 9.02 -15.63 6.52
N LEU A 75 10.17 -14.97 6.37
CA LEU A 75 10.87 -14.84 5.10
C LEU A 75 11.37 -16.20 4.60
N ALA A 76 11.93 -17.03 5.46
CA ALA A 76 12.36 -18.40 5.12
C ALA A 76 11.17 -19.27 4.70
N ALA A 77 10.05 -19.19 5.40
CA ALA A 77 8.81 -19.86 5.01
C ALA A 77 8.30 -19.38 3.65
N SER A 78 8.30 -18.07 3.41
CA SER A 78 7.94 -17.49 2.11
C SER A 78 8.85 -17.99 0.98
N LEU A 79 10.16 -18.05 1.22
CA LEU A 79 11.13 -18.57 0.26
C LEU A 79 10.87 -20.06 -0.05
N THR A 80 10.60 -20.87 0.96
CA THR A 80 10.31 -22.30 0.76
C THR A 80 9.04 -22.53 -0.05
N VAL A 81 8.01 -21.73 0.17
CA VAL A 81 6.77 -21.75 -0.65
C VAL A 81 7.08 -21.33 -2.08
N LEU A 82 7.84 -20.25 -2.27
CA LEU A 82 8.21 -19.74 -3.60
C LEU A 82 9.00 -20.77 -4.42
N LEU A 83 9.94 -21.48 -3.79
CA LEU A 83 10.74 -22.52 -4.44
C LEU A 83 9.93 -23.75 -4.85
N ARG A 84 8.76 -23.99 -4.23
CA ARG A 84 7.85 -25.09 -4.58
C ARG A 84 6.87 -24.73 -5.69
N LEU A 85 6.74 -23.45 -6.04
CA LEU A 85 5.85 -23.03 -7.12
C LEU A 85 6.45 -23.44 -8.48
N PRO A 86 5.64 -23.98 -9.40
CA PRO A 86 6.09 -24.27 -10.75
C PRO A 86 6.57 -22.99 -11.43
N ALA A 87 7.67 -23.09 -12.15
CA ALA A 87 8.18 -21.96 -12.92
C ALA A 87 7.11 -21.53 -13.94
N PRO A 88 6.83 -20.22 -14.07
CA PRO A 88 5.90 -19.74 -15.07
C PRO A 88 6.41 -20.14 -16.46
N GLU A 89 5.51 -20.65 -17.32
CA GLU A 89 5.82 -20.86 -18.72
C GLU A 89 6.27 -19.52 -19.31
N ARG A 90 7.49 -19.47 -19.79
CA ARG A 90 7.98 -18.28 -20.47
C ARG A 90 7.20 -18.14 -21.78
N PRO A 91 6.52 -17.03 -22.02
CA PRO A 91 6.03 -16.76 -23.37
C PRO A 91 7.24 -16.81 -24.33
N GLU A 92 7.02 -17.37 -25.51
CA GLU A 92 8.03 -17.49 -26.56
C GLU A 92 8.85 -16.21 -26.67
N LYS A 93 10.16 -16.37 -26.81
CA LYS A 93 11.13 -15.28 -26.86
C LYS A 93 10.75 -14.26 -27.93
N GLU A 94 10.06 -13.21 -27.53
CA GLU A 94 10.16 -11.96 -28.28
C GLU A 94 11.61 -11.45 -28.12
N GLU A 95 12.23 -11.09 -29.22
CA GLU A 95 13.58 -10.52 -29.23
C GLU A 95 13.61 -9.37 -28.20
N PRO A 96 14.64 -9.33 -27.32
CA PRO A 96 14.69 -8.32 -26.29
C PRO A 96 14.84 -6.94 -26.94
N ALA A 97 13.75 -6.18 -26.93
CA ALA A 97 13.79 -4.77 -27.31
C ALA A 97 14.89 -4.07 -26.50
N PRO A 98 15.63 -3.12 -27.08
CA PRO A 98 16.67 -2.40 -26.34
C PRO A 98 16.09 -1.84 -25.04
N ALA A 99 16.79 -2.07 -23.93
CA ALA A 99 16.28 -1.84 -22.57
C ALA A 99 15.69 -0.43 -22.38
N VAL A 100 16.27 0.57 -23.03
CA VAL A 100 15.80 1.97 -23.00
C VAL A 100 14.47 2.13 -23.74
N ALA A 101 14.31 1.49 -24.90
CA ALA A 101 13.05 1.56 -25.67
C ALA A 101 11.91 0.90 -24.90
N ALA A 102 12.18 -0.23 -24.24
CA ALA A 102 11.23 -0.94 -23.40
C ALA A 102 10.80 -0.12 -22.16
N LEU A 103 11.71 0.67 -21.57
CA LEU A 103 11.40 1.60 -20.47
C LEU A 103 10.53 2.79 -20.92
N LEU A 104 10.71 3.25 -22.15
CA LEU A 104 9.98 4.40 -22.67
C LEU A 104 8.59 4.04 -23.22
N GLU A 105 8.36 2.79 -23.60
CA GLU A 105 7.08 2.32 -24.14
C GLU A 105 5.88 2.61 -23.20
N PRO A 106 5.93 2.30 -21.88
CA PRO A 106 4.86 2.63 -20.94
C PRO A 106 4.56 4.13 -20.88
N LEU A 107 5.59 4.98 -21.01
CA LEU A 107 5.46 6.44 -20.96
C LEU A 107 4.78 7.00 -22.24
N ARG A 108 4.95 6.33 -23.39
CA ARG A 108 4.29 6.68 -24.65
C ARG A 108 2.82 6.26 -24.66
N ASN A 109 2.44 5.22 -23.95
CA ASN A 109 1.06 4.76 -23.86
C ASN A 109 0.19 5.77 -23.08
N ARG A 110 -0.62 6.55 -23.78
CA ARG A 110 -1.46 7.62 -23.20
C ARG A 110 -2.43 7.09 -22.13
N ARG A 111 -2.96 5.88 -22.30
CA ARG A 111 -3.91 5.29 -21.34
C ARG A 111 -3.19 4.87 -20.05
N PHE A 112 -2.07 4.17 -20.18
CA PHE A 112 -1.26 3.75 -19.05
C PHE A 112 -0.66 4.94 -18.30
N ARG A 113 -0.16 5.94 -19.01
CA ARG A 113 0.41 7.18 -18.42
C ARG A 113 -0.58 7.88 -17.49
N ARG A 114 -1.87 7.91 -17.82
CA ARG A 114 -2.90 8.50 -16.93
C ARG A 114 -3.06 7.70 -15.65
N VAL A 115 -3.06 6.37 -15.72
CA VAL A 115 -3.13 5.50 -14.53
C VAL A 115 -1.88 5.67 -13.68
N MET A 116 -0.70 5.71 -14.31
CA MET A 116 0.57 5.94 -13.64
C MET A 116 0.61 7.29 -12.92
N LEU A 117 0.19 8.38 -13.58
CA LEU A 117 0.12 9.70 -12.96
C LEU A 117 -0.83 9.73 -11.76
N THR A 118 -1.98 9.06 -11.84
CA THR A 118 -2.91 8.94 -10.71
C THR A 118 -2.25 8.21 -9.54
N ASN A 119 -1.52 7.13 -9.80
CA ASN A 119 -0.76 6.40 -8.78
C ASN A 119 0.35 7.28 -8.17
N MET A 120 1.08 8.03 -8.98
CA MET A 120 2.14 8.94 -8.52
C MET A 120 1.59 10.01 -7.57
N VAL A 121 0.50 10.68 -7.95
CA VAL A 121 -0.16 11.69 -7.11
C VAL A 121 -0.66 11.06 -5.82
N TRP A 122 -1.25 9.87 -5.90
CA TRP A 122 -1.67 9.12 -4.71
C TRP A 122 -0.51 8.79 -3.78
N SER A 123 0.60 8.26 -4.29
CA SER A 123 1.79 7.94 -3.49
C SER A 123 2.43 9.18 -2.87
N LEU A 124 2.52 10.26 -3.64
CA LEU A 124 3.03 11.53 -3.14
C LEU A 124 2.17 12.04 -1.98
N SER A 125 0.85 12.07 -2.14
CA SER A 125 -0.09 12.50 -1.10
C SER A 125 -0.05 11.58 0.12
N GLY A 126 0.02 10.27 -0.10
CA GLY A 126 0.06 9.28 0.97
C GLY A 126 1.31 9.39 1.84
N MET A 127 2.47 9.62 1.24
CA MET A 127 3.72 9.81 1.98
C MET A 127 3.85 11.20 2.58
N PHE A 128 3.28 12.22 1.96
CA PHE A 128 3.20 13.56 2.52
C PHE A 128 2.45 13.59 3.85
N ILE A 129 1.38 12.84 3.98
CA ILE A 129 0.57 12.76 5.21
C ILE A 129 1.06 11.63 6.12
N GLY A 130 1.28 10.43 5.56
CA GLY A 130 1.51 9.20 6.32
C GLY A 130 2.85 9.18 7.07
N GLY A 131 3.88 9.80 6.53
CA GLY A 131 5.22 9.81 7.14
C GLY A 131 5.24 10.47 8.52
N PHE A 132 4.39 11.45 8.75
CA PHE A 132 4.33 12.21 10.01
C PHE A 132 3.07 11.93 10.83
N ALA A 133 2.16 11.13 10.32
CA ALA A 133 0.90 10.82 11.01
C ALA A 133 1.16 10.25 12.42
N ALA A 134 2.12 9.34 12.57
CA ALA A 134 2.45 8.75 13.85
C ALA A 134 3.01 9.79 14.84
N VAL A 135 3.87 10.69 14.36
CA VAL A 135 4.44 11.78 15.19
C VAL A 135 3.32 12.72 15.64
N TYR A 136 2.44 13.12 14.72
CA TYR A 136 1.28 13.97 15.03
C TYR A 136 0.35 13.31 16.04
N GLN A 137 0.04 12.04 15.88
CA GLN A 137 -0.82 11.27 16.77
C GLN A 137 -0.25 11.19 18.21
N ILE A 138 1.07 10.99 18.34
CA ILE A 138 1.72 10.82 19.64
C ILE A 138 2.02 12.17 20.29
N GLN A 139 2.60 13.12 19.55
CA GLN A 139 3.10 14.38 20.11
C GLN A 139 2.05 15.47 20.21
N VAL A 140 1.14 15.57 19.24
CA VAL A 140 0.14 16.64 19.18
C VAL A 140 -1.20 16.20 19.74
N LEU A 141 -1.66 15.00 19.36
CA LEU A 141 -2.93 14.46 19.85
C LEU A 141 -2.78 13.73 21.19
N GLU A 142 -1.54 13.48 21.63
CA GLU A 142 -1.20 12.76 22.88
C GLU A 142 -1.88 11.39 23.02
N LEU A 143 -2.12 10.72 21.89
CA LEU A 143 -2.64 9.38 21.87
C LEU A 143 -1.59 8.39 22.35
N THR A 144 -2.00 7.42 23.14
CA THR A 144 -1.13 6.32 23.55
C THR A 144 -0.85 5.40 22.36
N PHE A 145 0.32 4.77 22.37
CA PHE A 145 0.69 3.80 21.34
C PHE A 145 -0.36 2.67 21.23
N PHE A 146 -0.90 2.25 22.36
CA PHE A 146 -1.94 1.23 22.43
C PHE A 146 -3.23 1.66 21.72
N GLU A 147 -3.70 2.89 21.94
CA GLU A 147 -4.90 3.43 21.27
C GLU A 147 -4.70 3.48 19.75
N ILE A 148 -3.54 3.96 19.30
CA ILE A 148 -3.20 3.98 17.88
C ILE A 148 -3.27 2.56 17.29
N MET A 149 -2.65 1.59 17.96
CA MET A 149 -2.62 0.20 17.52
C MET A 149 -4.00 -0.44 17.42
N VAL A 150 -4.84 -0.22 18.42
CA VAL A 150 -6.21 -0.75 18.45
C VAL A 150 -7.01 -0.23 17.25
N TRP A 151 -6.96 1.07 17.00
CA TRP A 151 -7.75 1.68 15.93
C TRP A 151 -7.19 1.42 14.52
N VAL A 152 -5.87 1.36 14.37
CA VAL A 152 -5.25 0.92 13.11
C VAL A 152 -5.60 -0.54 12.81
N THR A 153 -5.60 -1.40 13.82
CA THR A 153 -6.03 -2.81 13.69
C THR A 153 -7.50 -2.90 13.29
N ALA A 154 -8.39 -2.15 13.96
CA ALA A 154 -9.81 -2.08 13.63
C ALA A 154 -10.01 -1.58 12.18
N GLY A 155 -9.27 -0.56 11.76
CA GLY A 155 -9.27 -0.06 10.39
C GLY A 155 -8.84 -1.13 9.38
N ASN A 156 -7.75 -1.86 9.64
CA ASN A 156 -7.28 -2.94 8.76
C ASN A 156 -8.29 -4.09 8.64
N LEU A 157 -8.96 -4.45 9.72
CA LEU A 157 -10.05 -5.43 9.69
C LEU A 157 -11.23 -4.92 8.86
N CYS A 158 -11.64 -3.67 9.08
CA CYS A 158 -12.68 -3.04 8.27
C CYS A 158 -12.31 -3.01 6.78
N ARG A 159 -11.08 -2.64 6.44
CA ARG A 159 -10.54 -2.69 5.08
C ARG A 159 -10.67 -4.10 4.48
N SER A 160 -10.26 -5.12 5.22
CA SER A 160 -10.33 -6.52 4.77
C SER A 160 -11.77 -6.93 4.43
N LEU A 161 -12.71 -6.60 5.30
CA LEU A 161 -14.12 -6.92 5.11
C LEU A 161 -14.77 -6.10 3.97
N CYS A 162 -14.34 -4.86 3.77
CA CYS A 162 -14.85 -4.00 2.72
C CYS A 162 -14.29 -4.34 1.33
N THR A 163 -13.15 -5.02 1.23
CA THR A 163 -12.51 -5.32 -0.07
C THR A 163 -13.42 -6.14 -1.01
N PRO A 164 -14.08 -7.23 -0.60
CA PRO A 164 -15.03 -7.95 -1.46
C PRO A 164 -16.26 -7.11 -1.84
N LEU A 165 -16.70 -6.22 -0.93
CA LEU A 165 -17.80 -5.30 -1.21
C LEU A 165 -17.43 -4.31 -2.32
N MET A 166 -16.22 -3.75 -2.27
CA MET A 166 -15.69 -2.87 -3.31
C MET A 166 -15.57 -3.60 -4.65
N ALA A 167 -15.20 -4.87 -4.65
CA ALA A 167 -15.18 -5.69 -5.87
C ALA A 167 -16.56 -5.85 -6.49
N ARG A 168 -17.59 -6.12 -5.70
CA ARG A 168 -19.00 -6.20 -6.18
C ARG A 168 -19.48 -4.85 -6.71
N LEU A 169 -19.16 -3.77 -6.03
CA LEU A 169 -19.49 -2.42 -6.46
C LEU A 169 -18.82 -2.10 -7.81
N ALA A 170 -17.55 -2.48 -7.95
CA ALA A 170 -16.78 -2.28 -9.16
C ALA A 170 -17.25 -3.17 -10.33
N ALA A 171 -17.79 -4.36 -10.05
CA ALA A 171 -18.44 -5.18 -11.08
C ALA A 171 -19.68 -4.50 -11.65
N ARG A 172 -20.42 -3.71 -10.85
CA ARG A 172 -21.63 -3.00 -11.27
C ARG A 172 -21.33 -1.65 -11.94
N PHE A 173 -20.43 -0.86 -11.36
CA PHE A 173 -20.17 0.54 -11.78
C PHE A 173 -18.85 0.72 -12.53
N GLY A 174 -18.03 -0.32 -12.62
CA GLY A 174 -16.71 -0.29 -13.23
C GLY A 174 -15.61 0.20 -12.29
N TRP A 175 -14.42 -0.39 -12.40
CA TRP A 175 -13.28 -0.10 -11.52
C TRP A 175 -12.83 1.35 -11.56
N LYS A 176 -12.90 2.03 -12.72
CA LYS A 176 -12.55 3.44 -12.85
C LYS A 176 -13.40 4.32 -11.93
N ASN A 177 -14.72 4.14 -11.95
CA ASN A 177 -15.65 4.97 -11.20
C ASN A 177 -15.55 4.70 -9.69
N VAL A 178 -15.40 3.43 -9.31
CA VAL A 178 -15.20 3.06 -7.89
C VAL A 178 -13.88 3.61 -7.37
N THR A 179 -12.79 3.53 -8.13
CA THR A 179 -11.51 4.12 -7.73
C THR A 179 -11.60 5.64 -7.61
N ALA A 180 -12.29 6.32 -8.54
CA ALA A 180 -12.50 7.76 -8.44
C ALA A 180 -13.31 8.14 -7.18
N LEU A 181 -14.37 7.38 -6.88
CA LEU A 181 -15.17 7.57 -5.67
C LEU A 181 -14.32 7.36 -4.41
N THR A 182 -13.50 6.31 -4.36
CA THR A 182 -12.65 6.03 -3.19
C THR A 182 -11.56 7.10 -3.00
N ILE A 183 -11.02 7.67 -4.08
CA ILE A 183 -10.10 8.83 -3.99
C ILE A 183 -10.83 10.04 -3.40
N ALA A 184 -12.05 10.34 -3.86
CA ALA A 184 -12.84 11.44 -3.33
C ALA A 184 -13.18 11.24 -1.85
N MET A 185 -13.60 10.02 -1.45
CA MET A 185 -13.83 9.68 -0.04
C MET A 185 -12.55 9.89 0.80
N MET A 186 -11.38 9.50 0.27
CA MET A 186 -10.13 9.69 1.00
C MET A 186 -9.76 11.16 1.15
N ALA A 187 -10.05 11.99 0.15
CA ALA A 187 -9.88 13.44 0.26
C ALA A 187 -10.77 14.04 1.36
N CYS A 188 -12.02 13.56 1.50
CA CYS A 188 -12.88 13.97 2.61
C CYS A 188 -12.32 13.53 3.97
N VAL A 189 -11.82 12.30 4.08
CA VAL A 189 -11.17 11.81 5.31
C VAL A 189 -9.93 12.64 5.64
N ALA A 190 -9.10 12.98 4.64
CA ALA A 190 -7.94 13.82 4.83
C ALA A 190 -8.32 15.25 5.31
N ALA A 191 -9.41 15.82 4.79
CA ALA A 191 -9.93 17.09 5.24
C ALA A 191 -10.45 17.02 6.70
N LEU A 192 -11.09 15.92 7.09
CA LEU A 192 -11.51 15.70 8.47
C LEU A 192 -10.34 15.55 9.45
N TRP A 193 -9.18 15.05 8.98
CA TRP A 193 -7.96 15.02 9.79
C TRP A 193 -7.47 16.42 10.18
N ALA A 194 -7.71 17.45 9.36
CA ALA A 194 -7.40 18.83 9.68
C ALA A 194 -8.23 19.38 10.86
N ALA A 195 -9.39 18.77 11.15
CA ALA A 195 -10.23 19.11 12.30
C ALA A 195 -9.84 18.34 13.59
N ALA A 196 -8.87 17.44 13.52
CA ALA A 196 -8.41 16.67 14.69
C ALA A 196 -7.64 17.58 15.64
N THR A 197 -8.08 17.64 16.89
CA THR A 197 -7.45 18.38 17.97
C THR A 197 -7.30 17.46 19.17
N ARG A 198 -6.43 17.83 20.13
CA ARG A 198 -6.25 17.07 21.38
C ARG A 198 -7.58 16.80 22.11
N GLN A 199 -8.51 17.76 22.07
CA GLN A 199 -9.79 17.66 22.77
C GLN A 199 -10.75 16.65 22.14
N ASN A 200 -10.71 16.46 20.80
CA ASN A 200 -11.60 15.59 20.07
C ASN A 200 -10.94 14.30 19.57
N ALA A 201 -9.63 14.14 19.76
CA ALA A 201 -8.85 13.02 19.26
C ALA A 201 -9.43 11.66 19.68
N ALA A 202 -9.85 11.52 20.93
CA ALA A 202 -10.39 10.27 21.47
C ALA A 202 -11.63 9.74 20.70
N TYR A 203 -12.43 10.64 20.12
CA TYR A 203 -13.62 10.27 19.34
C TYR A 203 -13.37 10.31 17.84
N LEU A 204 -12.60 11.27 17.37
CA LEU A 204 -12.38 11.49 15.95
C LEU A 204 -11.42 10.47 15.34
N PHE A 205 -10.36 10.09 16.07
CA PHE A 205 -9.37 9.13 15.59
C PHE A 205 -9.97 7.74 15.27
N PRO A 206 -10.81 7.13 16.14
CA PRO A 206 -11.55 5.91 15.80
C PRO A 206 -12.37 6.03 14.53
N VAL A 207 -13.14 7.11 14.42
CA VAL A 207 -14.01 7.36 13.26
C VAL A 207 -13.18 7.50 11.98
N LEU A 208 -12.10 8.28 12.00
CA LEU A 208 -11.23 8.48 10.85
C LEU A 208 -10.49 7.20 10.44
N SER A 209 -10.10 6.38 11.41
CA SER A 209 -9.44 5.08 11.14
C SER A 209 -10.37 4.12 10.40
N ILE A 210 -11.63 4.04 10.80
CA ILE A 210 -12.63 3.18 10.16
C ILE A 210 -13.09 3.76 8.82
N LEU A 211 -13.40 5.07 8.75
CA LEU A 211 -13.81 5.73 7.51
C LEU A 211 -12.70 5.70 6.45
N GLY A 212 -11.45 5.87 6.84
CA GLY A 212 -10.30 5.78 5.94
C GLY A 212 -10.05 4.37 5.40
N ALA A 213 -10.44 3.35 6.14
CA ALA A 213 -10.28 1.97 5.74
C ALA A 213 -11.10 1.59 4.48
N VAL A 214 -12.31 2.14 4.35
CA VAL A 214 -13.21 1.86 3.22
C VAL A 214 -12.61 2.27 1.87
N PRO A 215 -12.15 3.51 1.67
CA PRO A 215 -11.50 3.91 0.41
C PRO A 215 -10.23 3.12 0.12
N TYR A 216 -9.39 2.80 1.12
CA TYR A 216 -8.22 1.96 0.90
C TYR A 216 -8.55 0.56 0.38
N ALA A 217 -9.69 -0.02 0.79
CA ALA A 217 -10.16 -1.31 0.27
C ALA A 217 -10.43 -1.27 -1.24
N GLY A 218 -11.03 -0.19 -1.75
CA GLY A 218 -11.31 -0.04 -3.18
C GLY A 218 -10.07 0.31 -4.00
N MET A 219 -9.16 1.09 -3.45
CA MET A 219 -7.98 1.58 -4.16
C MET A 219 -6.96 0.47 -4.41
N GLY A 220 -6.69 -0.41 -3.44
CA GLY A 220 -5.71 -1.49 -3.58
C GLY A 220 -5.99 -2.37 -4.80
N VAL A 221 -7.24 -2.80 -4.95
CA VAL A 221 -7.65 -3.62 -6.10
C VAL A 221 -7.87 -2.76 -7.35
N GLY A 222 -8.40 -1.55 -7.21
CA GLY A 222 -8.71 -0.65 -8.32
C GLY A 222 -7.48 -0.26 -9.14
N PHE A 223 -6.40 0.16 -8.49
CA PHE A 223 -5.15 0.51 -9.17
C PHE A 223 -4.55 -0.68 -9.92
N LEU A 224 -4.51 -1.86 -9.29
CA LEU A 224 -4.00 -3.06 -9.94
C LEU A 224 -4.83 -3.39 -11.19
N LYS A 225 -6.15 -3.36 -11.10
CA LYS A 225 -7.05 -3.64 -12.23
C LYS A 225 -6.88 -2.65 -13.37
N MET A 226 -6.75 -1.36 -13.07
CA MET A 226 -6.52 -0.34 -14.10
C MET A 226 -5.15 -0.51 -14.76
N GLN A 227 -4.11 -0.86 -14.02
CA GLN A 227 -2.79 -1.16 -14.57
C GLN A 227 -2.83 -2.36 -15.51
N VAL A 228 -3.47 -3.47 -15.07
CA VAL A 228 -3.64 -4.68 -15.89
C VAL A 228 -4.43 -4.37 -17.17
N ALA A 229 -5.50 -3.60 -17.08
CA ALA A 229 -6.35 -3.27 -18.22
C ALA A 229 -5.69 -2.34 -19.25
N THR A 230 -4.64 -1.62 -18.87
CA THR A 230 -3.95 -0.64 -19.73
C THR A 230 -2.59 -1.10 -20.20
N SER A 231 -2.07 -2.22 -19.69
CA SER A 231 -0.78 -2.80 -20.07
C SER A 231 -0.96 -3.97 -21.05
N PRO A 232 -0.19 -4.05 -22.14
CA PRO A 232 -0.16 -5.20 -23.03
C PRO A 232 0.29 -6.47 -22.29
N SER A 233 -0.25 -7.62 -22.66
CA SER A 233 0.08 -8.90 -21.98
C SER A 233 1.56 -9.26 -22.10
N ALA A 234 2.16 -9.06 -23.29
CA ALA A 234 3.56 -9.40 -23.57
C ALA A 234 4.58 -8.57 -22.75
N THR A 235 4.32 -7.28 -22.54
CA THR A 235 5.24 -6.34 -21.86
C THR A 235 4.75 -5.88 -20.49
N ARG A 236 3.71 -6.53 -19.92
CA ARG A 236 3.04 -6.13 -18.67
C ARG A 236 4.00 -5.99 -17.48
N SER A 237 4.91 -6.92 -17.32
CA SER A 237 5.92 -6.88 -16.25
C SER A 237 6.76 -5.58 -16.31
N MET A 238 7.10 -5.09 -17.53
CA MET A 238 7.81 -3.84 -17.73
C MET A 238 6.96 -2.63 -17.35
N TYR A 239 5.67 -2.64 -17.72
CA TYR A 239 4.74 -1.59 -17.34
C TYR A 239 4.60 -1.48 -15.81
N PHE A 240 4.53 -2.60 -15.12
CA PHE A 240 4.48 -2.62 -13.66
C PHE A 240 5.80 -2.14 -13.03
N SER A 241 6.95 -2.51 -13.59
CA SER A 241 8.25 -2.06 -13.11
C SER A 241 8.41 -0.55 -13.23
N VAL A 242 8.04 0.02 -14.38
CA VAL A 242 8.06 1.46 -14.62
C VAL A 242 7.10 2.18 -13.66
N ASN A 243 5.87 1.68 -13.49
CA ASN A 243 4.93 2.26 -12.53
C ASN A 243 5.47 2.22 -11.09
N SER A 244 6.09 1.12 -10.67
CA SER A 244 6.67 1.00 -9.33
C SER A 244 7.85 1.96 -9.11
N LEU A 245 8.68 2.16 -10.13
CA LEU A 245 9.79 3.11 -10.10
C LEU A 245 9.28 4.54 -9.87
N PHE A 246 8.34 4.98 -10.69
CA PHE A 246 7.77 6.33 -10.60
C PHE A 246 6.97 6.53 -9.31
N ASN A 247 6.27 5.50 -8.87
CA ASN A 247 5.53 5.51 -7.62
C ASN A 247 6.47 5.67 -6.41
N GLY A 248 7.58 4.92 -6.38
CA GLY A 248 8.62 5.04 -5.35
C GLY A 248 9.29 6.41 -5.34
N ALA A 249 9.62 6.95 -6.53
CA ALA A 249 10.17 8.30 -6.65
C ALA A 249 9.18 9.37 -6.14
N SER A 250 7.90 9.24 -6.45
CA SER A 250 6.86 10.15 -5.96
C SER A 250 6.66 10.06 -4.44
N ALA A 251 6.75 8.86 -3.87
CA ALA A 251 6.69 8.65 -2.43
C ALA A 251 7.87 9.31 -1.71
N LEU A 252 9.09 9.16 -2.26
CA LEU A 252 10.29 9.82 -1.75
C LEU A 252 10.14 11.34 -1.77
N LEU A 253 9.70 11.89 -2.91
CA LEU A 253 9.44 13.34 -3.04
C LEU A 253 8.41 13.82 -2.02
N GLY A 254 7.33 13.06 -1.81
CA GLY A 254 6.31 13.38 -0.80
C GLY A 254 6.89 13.47 0.61
N SER A 255 7.75 12.52 1.00
CA SER A 255 8.42 12.53 2.29
C SER A 255 9.37 13.72 2.45
N VAL A 256 10.17 14.02 1.42
CA VAL A 256 11.11 15.16 1.44
C VAL A 256 10.36 16.48 1.52
N LEU A 257 9.31 16.66 0.72
CA LEU A 257 8.49 17.89 0.76
C LEU A 257 7.82 18.10 2.11
N CYS A 258 7.31 17.04 2.73
CA CYS A 258 6.70 17.11 4.04
C CYS A 258 7.73 17.47 5.12
N SER A 259 8.92 16.85 5.10
CA SER A 259 10.00 17.16 6.02
C SER A 259 10.46 18.63 5.89
N ALA A 260 10.61 19.10 4.65
CA ALA A 260 10.97 20.49 4.39
C ALA A 260 9.89 21.47 4.90
N LEU A 261 8.61 21.14 4.68
CA LEU A 261 7.50 21.97 5.17
C LEU A 261 7.49 22.08 6.69
N ILE A 262 7.68 20.95 7.40
CA ILE A 262 7.73 20.95 8.87
C ILE A 262 8.92 21.78 9.36
N GLY A 263 10.10 21.63 8.76
CA GLY A 263 11.27 22.44 9.12
C GLY A 263 11.03 23.95 8.94
N VAL A 264 10.31 24.35 7.89
CA VAL A 264 9.93 25.76 7.70
C VAL A 264 8.92 26.23 8.76
N LEU A 265 7.92 25.42 9.09
CA LEU A 265 6.91 25.75 10.10
C LEU A 265 7.51 25.85 11.51
N GLU A 266 8.49 25.01 11.83
CA GLU A 266 9.24 25.09 13.10
C GLU A 266 10.11 26.32 13.17
N ALA A 267 10.72 26.75 12.04
CA ALA A 267 11.53 27.96 11.99
C ALA A 267 10.69 29.24 12.08
N TYR A 268 9.44 29.21 11.66
CA TYR A 268 8.48 30.31 11.71
C TYR A 268 7.21 29.88 12.44
N PRO A 269 7.24 29.71 13.78
CA PRO A 269 6.04 29.35 14.52
C PRO A 269 4.96 30.40 14.26
N PRO A 270 3.73 30.00 13.84
CA PRO A 270 2.65 30.95 13.75
C PRO A 270 2.48 31.57 15.12
N HIS A 271 2.60 32.90 15.20
CA HIS A 271 2.51 33.65 16.43
C HIS A 271 1.29 33.19 17.23
N ALA A 272 1.54 32.74 18.47
CA ALA A 272 0.54 32.39 19.46
C ALA A 272 -0.38 33.56 19.76
#